data_b5146299028801a7ba23e3b87b01665f
#
_entry.id   b5146299028801a7ba23e3b87b01665f
#
_cell.length_a   1.000
_cell.length_b   1.000
_cell.length_c   1.000
_cell.angle_alpha   90.00
_cell.angle_beta   90.00
_cell.angle_gamma   90.00
#
_symmetry.space_group_name_H-M   'P 1'
#
loop_
_entity.id
_entity.type
_entity.pdbx_description
1 polymer ?
#
loop_
_entity_poly.entity_id
_entity_poly.type
_entity_poly.pdbx_seq_one_letter_code
_entity_poly.pdbx_strand_id
1 'polypeptide(L)'
;MKIGILTQHFLLNYGGIIQNFALQQVLLKLGHEPLTFEHDTCYSRTRWLLRTAKQILKTRSLKGLPVYPVYQGRVGNKNFIKFVLKNIRSVTVKDFTSGLTQKYGLDAYVVGSDQVWRPAFNLGPRLGNMFLNFADDKVKKLSYAASFGCKEWEYTKEQERACSKLARRFDAISVREASAVDLCKNHFGVDASLVLDPTLLLNKEDYEKVCNDIPKKEKHIFVYSLVVGESVMSVASKISEAKNLPIVVKEAGGKVKKEDTIEDWFAEFRDAEYVVTDSFHGMVFSIIFNKPFSIVMNPSGGNDRYISLLSQLGLMDRIIKDNQISSLESINWVGVNKKLEVLRHESMNFLKVNFNQTHGE
;
A
#
# COMPACT_ATOMS: atom_id res chain seq x y z
N MET A 1 -18.17 12.75 -9.18
CA MET A 1 -17.09 13.71 -8.85
C MET A 1 -15.79 13.27 -9.53
N LYS A 2 -14.99 14.24 -9.97
CA LYS A 2 -13.60 13.98 -10.40
C LYS A 2 -12.66 14.08 -9.19
N ILE A 3 -11.95 13.00 -8.89
CA ILE A 3 -11.18 12.86 -7.64
C ILE A 3 -9.70 12.68 -7.96
N GLY A 4 -8.87 13.60 -7.47
CA GLY A 4 -7.42 13.48 -7.53
C GLY A 4 -6.91 12.60 -6.39
N ILE A 5 -6.13 11.56 -6.68
CA ILE A 5 -5.54 10.66 -5.68
C ILE A 5 -4.05 10.94 -5.56
N LEU A 6 -3.57 11.10 -4.32
CA LEU A 6 -2.16 11.14 -3.98
C LEU A 6 -1.80 9.93 -3.11
N THR A 7 -0.82 9.16 -3.55
CA THR A 7 -0.31 8.00 -2.82
C THR A 7 1.21 7.84 -3.00
N GLN A 8 1.78 6.77 -2.47
CA GLN A 8 3.18 6.45 -2.69
C GLN A 8 3.45 6.13 -4.17
N HIS A 9 4.71 6.32 -4.61
CA HIS A 9 5.09 6.06 -6.00
C HIS A 9 4.89 4.60 -6.41
N PHE A 10 4.51 4.38 -7.66
CA PHE A 10 4.43 3.08 -8.31
C PHE A 10 5.83 2.56 -8.66
N LEU A 11 6.61 2.22 -7.64
CA LEU A 11 7.90 1.57 -7.80
C LEU A 11 7.72 0.03 -7.87
N LEU A 12 8.79 -0.71 -7.65
CA LEU A 12 8.84 -2.18 -7.62
C LEU A 12 8.09 -2.78 -6.39
N ASN A 13 6.96 -2.19 -6.01
CA ASN A 13 6.17 -2.60 -4.85
C ASN A 13 4.76 -3.01 -5.30
N TYR A 14 4.47 -4.30 -5.25
CA TYR A 14 3.16 -4.85 -5.54
C TYR A 14 2.05 -4.12 -4.76
N GLY A 15 2.22 -4.03 -3.43
CA GLY A 15 1.22 -3.43 -2.56
C GLY A 15 0.90 -1.97 -2.90
N GLY A 16 1.92 -1.16 -3.20
CA GLY A 16 1.74 0.24 -3.58
C GLY A 16 0.92 0.43 -4.85
N ILE A 17 1.10 -0.45 -5.85
CA ILE A 17 0.32 -0.44 -7.09
C ILE A 17 -1.10 -0.94 -6.84
N ILE A 18 -1.23 -2.08 -6.15
CA ILE A 18 -2.49 -2.79 -5.99
C ILE A 18 -3.47 -2.00 -5.11
N GLN A 19 -2.99 -1.35 -4.03
CA GLN A 19 -3.86 -0.52 -3.19
C GLN A 19 -4.43 0.69 -3.96
N ASN A 20 -3.65 1.29 -4.87
CA ASN A 20 -4.16 2.38 -5.70
C ASN A 20 -5.14 1.87 -6.76
N PHE A 21 -4.83 0.74 -7.39
CA PHE A 21 -5.78 0.04 -8.28
C PHE A 21 -7.10 -0.20 -7.56
N ALA A 22 -7.07 -0.78 -6.36
CA ALA A 22 -8.26 -1.07 -5.58
C ALA A 22 -9.05 0.19 -5.22
N LEU A 23 -8.36 1.25 -4.76
CA LEU A 23 -9.03 2.53 -4.46
C LEU A 23 -9.72 3.11 -5.69
N GLN A 24 -9.06 3.09 -6.86
CA GLN A 24 -9.69 3.56 -8.10
C GLN A 24 -10.91 2.72 -8.48
N GLN A 25 -10.83 1.39 -8.39
CA GLN A 25 -11.98 0.52 -8.67
C GLN A 25 -13.16 0.79 -7.72
N VAL A 26 -12.89 1.00 -6.45
CA VAL A 26 -13.91 1.36 -5.46
C VAL A 26 -14.56 2.70 -5.81
N LEU A 27 -13.77 3.73 -6.11
CA LEU A 27 -14.29 5.05 -6.48
C LEU A 27 -15.10 5.01 -7.79
N LEU A 28 -14.68 4.21 -8.77
CA LEU A 28 -15.44 3.96 -10.01
C LEU A 28 -16.78 3.27 -9.72
N LYS A 29 -16.79 2.24 -8.84
CA LYS A 29 -18.03 1.57 -8.40
C LYS A 29 -19.00 2.53 -7.66
N LEU A 30 -18.46 3.58 -7.03
CA LEU A 30 -19.24 4.65 -6.39
C LEU A 30 -19.68 5.76 -7.37
N GLY A 31 -19.37 5.64 -8.67
CA GLY A 31 -19.76 6.61 -9.69
C GLY A 31 -18.85 7.84 -9.78
N HIS A 32 -17.63 7.77 -9.27
CA HIS A 32 -16.66 8.84 -9.34
C HIS A 32 -15.62 8.61 -10.45
N GLU A 33 -14.90 9.67 -10.83
CA GLU A 33 -13.82 9.64 -11.83
C GLU A 33 -12.46 9.84 -11.13
N PRO A 34 -11.77 8.77 -10.69
CA PRO A 34 -10.47 8.88 -10.03
C PRO A 34 -9.36 9.17 -11.04
N LEU A 35 -8.37 9.98 -10.62
CA LEU A 35 -7.14 10.27 -11.34
C LEU A 35 -5.97 10.33 -10.35
N THR A 36 -5.01 9.42 -10.47
CA THR A 36 -3.83 9.42 -9.58
C THR A 36 -2.75 10.37 -10.10
N PHE A 37 -2.24 11.21 -9.21
CA PHE A 37 -1.13 12.10 -9.48
C PHE A 37 0.19 11.47 -9.05
N GLU A 38 1.06 11.22 -10.02
CA GLU A 38 2.43 10.77 -9.79
C GLU A 38 3.38 11.97 -9.88
N HIS A 39 4.21 12.16 -8.85
CA HIS A 39 5.26 13.18 -8.93
C HIS A 39 6.36 12.73 -9.88
N ASP A 40 6.75 13.61 -10.80
CA ASP A 40 7.91 13.38 -11.67
C ASP A 40 9.18 13.39 -10.81
N THR A 41 9.69 12.21 -10.53
CA THR A 41 10.96 12.03 -9.80
C THR A 41 12.17 12.07 -10.72
N CYS A 42 12.02 12.56 -11.95
CA CYS A 42 13.15 12.74 -12.87
C CYS A 42 14.23 13.57 -12.21
N TYR A 43 15.25 12.90 -11.74
CA TYR A 43 16.50 13.56 -11.38
C TYR A 43 17.04 14.26 -12.62
N SER A 44 17.33 15.57 -12.54
CA SER A 44 18.07 16.23 -13.61
C SER A 44 19.36 15.43 -13.88
N ARG A 45 19.80 15.34 -15.13
CA ARG A 45 21.06 14.64 -15.49
C ARG A 45 22.22 15.05 -14.58
N THR A 46 22.29 16.32 -14.23
CA THR A 46 23.29 16.88 -13.33
C THR A 46 23.21 16.31 -11.91
N ARG A 47 22.01 16.21 -11.30
CA ARG A 47 21.83 15.60 -9.97
C ARG A 47 22.16 14.11 -9.98
N TRP A 48 21.79 13.41 -11.04
CA TRP A 48 22.13 11.99 -11.19
C TRP A 48 23.66 11.80 -11.31
N LEU A 49 24.34 12.58 -12.15
CA LEU A 49 25.81 12.56 -12.29
C LEU A 49 26.51 12.86 -10.96
N LEU A 50 26.09 13.90 -10.23
CA LEU A 50 26.66 14.23 -8.92
C LEU A 50 26.45 13.10 -7.89
N ARG A 51 25.29 12.47 -7.88
CA ARG A 51 25.01 11.34 -6.98
C ARG A 51 25.84 10.10 -7.34
N THR A 52 25.95 9.81 -8.63
CA THR A 52 26.78 8.71 -9.17
C THR A 52 28.25 8.93 -8.84
N ALA A 53 28.78 10.13 -9.09
CA ALA A 53 30.15 10.50 -8.75
C ALA A 53 30.40 10.38 -7.21
N LYS A 54 29.48 10.88 -6.39
CA LYS A 54 29.59 10.77 -4.92
C LYS A 54 29.58 9.31 -4.46
N GLN A 55 28.79 8.46 -5.10
CA GLN A 55 28.73 7.03 -4.78
C GLN A 55 30.01 6.31 -5.20
N ILE A 56 30.56 6.59 -6.40
CA ILE A 56 31.83 6.05 -6.86
C ILE A 56 32.96 6.43 -5.90
N LEU A 57 33.02 7.71 -5.52
CA LEU A 57 34.01 8.20 -4.55
C LEU A 57 33.90 7.51 -3.19
N LYS A 58 32.67 7.23 -2.74
CA LYS A 58 32.43 6.57 -1.44
C LYS A 58 32.70 5.07 -1.46
N THR A 59 32.33 4.36 -2.54
CA THR A 59 32.42 2.89 -2.61
C THR A 59 33.62 2.39 -3.38
N ARG A 60 34.32 3.28 -4.12
CA ARG A 60 35.42 2.94 -5.07
C ARG A 60 35.04 1.78 -6.01
N SER A 61 33.76 1.60 -6.30
CA SER A 61 33.24 0.51 -7.12
C SER A 61 32.20 1.03 -8.11
N LEU A 62 32.17 0.43 -9.29
CA LEU A 62 31.12 0.66 -10.31
C LEU A 62 29.91 -0.25 -10.09
N LYS A 63 29.95 -1.21 -9.15
CA LYS A 63 28.82 -2.09 -8.82
C LYS A 63 27.78 -1.33 -8.03
N GLY A 64 26.52 -1.48 -8.42
CA GLY A 64 25.38 -0.84 -7.74
C GLY A 64 25.21 0.64 -8.04
N LEU A 65 25.79 1.15 -9.13
CA LEU A 65 25.51 2.53 -9.58
C LEU A 65 24.05 2.69 -9.93
N PRO A 66 23.44 3.83 -9.54
CA PRO A 66 22.07 4.11 -9.89
C PRO A 66 21.94 4.21 -11.41
N VAL A 67 21.06 3.40 -12.00
CA VAL A 67 20.72 3.50 -13.43
C VAL A 67 20.02 4.84 -13.64
N TYR A 68 20.43 5.60 -14.66
CA TYR A 68 19.71 6.81 -15.05
C TYR A 68 18.29 6.43 -15.45
N PRO A 69 17.23 6.99 -14.83
CA PRO A 69 15.86 6.65 -15.17
C PRO A 69 15.55 7.13 -16.59
N VAL A 70 15.53 6.21 -17.53
CA VAL A 70 15.45 6.52 -18.98
C VAL A 70 14.02 6.91 -19.40
N TYR A 71 13.00 6.66 -18.61
CA TYR A 71 11.63 6.91 -19.03
C TYR A 71 10.73 7.36 -17.88
N GLN A 72 10.26 8.59 -17.93
CA GLN A 72 9.24 9.21 -17.04
C GLN A 72 9.43 8.94 -15.54
N GLY A 73 10.66 8.88 -15.03
CA GLY A 73 10.93 8.61 -13.62
C GLY A 73 10.59 7.18 -13.16
N ARG A 74 10.13 6.33 -14.04
CA ARG A 74 9.72 4.96 -13.74
C ARG A 74 10.90 4.00 -13.88
N VAL A 75 11.72 3.91 -12.85
CA VAL A 75 12.62 2.75 -12.70
C VAL A 75 11.74 1.62 -12.18
N GLY A 76 11.25 0.78 -13.06
CA GLY A 76 10.32 -0.28 -12.67
C GLY A 76 10.40 -1.48 -13.60
N ASN A 77 9.79 -2.56 -13.15
CA ASN A 77 9.51 -3.70 -13.99
C ASN A 77 8.57 -3.28 -15.14
N LYS A 78 8.92 -3.59 -16.39
CA LYS A 78 8.11 -3.26 -17.57
C LYS A 78 6.68 -3.81 -17.49
N ASN A 79 6.51 -4.97 -16.86
CA ASN A 79 5.19 -5.60 -16.70
C ASN A 79 4.35 -4.85 -15.67
N PHE A 80 4.95 -4.33 -14.58
CA PHE A 80 4.25 -3.47 -13.63
C PHE A 80 3.79 -2.17 -14.28
N ILE A 81 4.65 -1.59 -15.12
CA ILE A 81 4.29 -0.39 -15.90
C ILE A 81 3.12 -0.69 -16.84
N LYS A 82 3.12 -1.85 -17.53
CA LYS A 82 1.99 -2.27 -18.38
C LYS A 82 0.70 -2.40 -17.57
N PHE A 83 0.77 -3.02 -16.38
CA PHE A 83 -0.37 -3.14 -15.49
C PHE A 83 -0.92 -1.75 -15.09
N VAL A 84 -0.04 -0.84 -14.66
CA VAL A 84 -0.43 0.53 -14.28
C VAL A 84 -1.10 1.25 -15.44
N LEU A 85 -0.49 1.23 -16.63
CA LEU A 85 -1.06 1.90 -17.82
C LEU A 85 -2.41 1.31 -18.26
N LYS A 86 -2.64 0.03 -18.04
CA LYS A 86 -3.89 -0.65 -18.40
C LYS A 86 -5.01 -0.41 -17.38
N ASN A 87 -4.67 -0.39 -16.09
CA ASN A 87 -5.64 -0.53 -15.01
C ASN A 87 -5.76 0.69 -14.10
N ILE A 88 -4.84 1.65 -14.16
CA ILE A 88 -4.79 2.83 -13.28
C ILE A 88 -4.77 4.09 -14.14
N ARG A 89 -5.76 4.95 -13.95
CA ARG A 89 -5.75 6.30 -14.57
C ARG A 89 -4.77 7.16 -13.78
N SER A 90 -3.64 7.49 -14.36
CA SER A 90 -2.64 8.33 -13.71
C SER A 90 -2.06 9.40 -14.63
N VAL A 91 -1.56 10.46 -14.02
CA VAL A 91 -0.87 11.56 -14.68
C VAL A 91 0.39 11.92 -13.90
N THR A 92 1.48 12.15 -14.61
CA THR A 92 2.73 12.60 -14.01
C THR A 92 2.77 14.13 -13.98
N VAL A 93 3.05 14.69 -12.80
CA VAL A 93 3.20 16.16 -12.61
C VAL A 93 4.59 16.48 -12.11
N LYS A 94 5.16 17.60 -12.55
CA LYS A 94 6.47 18.08 -12.07
C LYS A 94 6.38 18.64 -10.67
N ASP A 95 5.36 19.46 -10.44
CA ASP A 95 5.15 20.15 -9.17
C ASP A 95 3.67 20.08 -8.80
N PHE A 96 3.42 19.98 -7.51
CA PHE A 96 2.08 20.09 -6.96
C PHE A 96 1.76 21.56 -6.70
N THR A 97 0.81 22.11 -7.43
CA THR A 97 0.38 23.50 -7.34
C THR A 97 -1.14 23.61 -7.30
N SER A 98 -1.69 24.73 -6.81
CA SER A 98 -3.13 24.97 -6.77
C SER A 98 -3.80 24.91 -8.14
N GLY A 99 -3.08 25.25 -9.21
CA GLY A 99 -3.57 25.15 -10.57
C GLY A 99 -3.95 23.74 -11.05
N LEU A 100 -3.52 22.69 -10.35
CA LEU A 100 -3.89 21.31 -10.70
C LEU A 100 -5.40 21.06 -10.56
N THR A 101 -6.04 21.63 -9.55
CA THR A 101 -7.49 21.53 -9.33
C THR A 101 -8.26 21.99 -10.57
N GLN A 102 -7.97 23.20 -11.03
CA GLN A 102 -8.61 23.77 -12.22
C GLN A 102 -8.23 23.03 -13.51
N LYS A 103 -6.93 22.73 -13.69
CA LYS A 103 -6.41 22.07 -14.88
C LYS A 103 -7.08 20.74 -15.18
N TYR A 104 -7.39 19.97 -14.14
CA TYR A 104 -8.00 18.64 -14.26
C TYR A 104 -9.49 18.63 -13.92
N GLY A 105 -10.06 19.77 -13.53
CA GLY A 105 -11.47 19.91 -13.15
C GLY A 105 -11.83 19.04 -11.95
N LEU A 106 -11.02 19.09 -10.89
CA LEU A 106 -11.17 18.22 -9.73
C LEU A 106 -12.18 18.81 -8.72
N ASP A 107 -13.06 17.96 -8.24
CA ASP A 107 -14.02 18.28 -7.18
C ASP A 107 -13.45 17.93 -5.78
N ALA A 108 -12.54 16.96 -5.72
CA ALA A 108 -11.96 16.48 -4.47
C ALA A 108 -10.53 15.94 -4.64
N TYR A 109 -9.80 15.88 -3.53
CA TYR A 109 -8.56 15.11 -3.40
C TYR A 109 -8.72 14.02 -2.34
N VAL A 110 -8.08 12.88 -2.59
CA VAL A 110 -7.90 11.79 -1.61
C VAL A 110 -6.43 11.49 -1.45
N VAL A 111 -5.97 11.48 -0.22
CA VAL A 111 -4.60 11.04 0.13
C VAL A 111 -4.66 9.66 0.74
N GLY A 112 -3.88 8.74 0.19
CA GLY A 112 -3.82 7.34 0.64
C GLY A 112 -4.13 6.36 -0.49
N SER A 113 -4.17 5.12 -0.20
CA SER A 113 -3.70 4.45 1.02
C SER A 113 -2.16 4.47 1.11
N ASP A 114 -1.60 3.55 1.91
CA ASP A 114 -0.18 3.35 2.14
C ASP A 114 0.46 4.40 3.09
N GLN A 115 1.77 4.30 3.31
CA GLN A 115 2.53 5.09 4.30
C GLN A 115 2.74 6.54 3.84
N VAL A 116 1.66 7.19 3.40
CA VAL A 116 1.68 8.57 2.89
C VAL A 116 2.00 9.59 3.97
N TRP A 117 1.72 9.27 5.23
CA TRP A 117 1.99 10.15 6.37
C TRP A 117 3.23 9.75 7.18
N ARG A 118 4.08 8.88 6.63
CA ARG A 118 5.38 8.55 7.24
C ARG A 118 6.46 9.51 6.77
N PRO A 119 7.09 10.33 7.65
CA PRO A 119 8.12 11.30 7.26
C PRO A 119 9.33 10.66 6.58
N ALA A 120 9.75 9.47 7.03
CA ALA A 120 10.89 8.74 6.45
C ALA A 120 10.71 8.43 4.96
N PHE A 121 9.47 8.32 4.47
CA PHE A 121 9.16 8.03 3.07
C PHE A 121 8.78 9.27 2.26
N ASN A 122 8.54 10.40 2.93
CA ASN A 122 8.08 11.65 2.32
C ASN A 122 8.99 12.82 2.70
N LEU A 123 10.22 12.79 2.20
CA LEU A 123 11.24 13.78 2.55
C LEU A 123 10.98 15.16 1.90
N GLY A 124 11.34 16.21 2.62
CA GLY A 124 11.26 17.59 2.14
C GLY A 124 9.82 18.03 1.79
N PRO A 125 9.61 18.74 0.66
CA PRO A 125 8.30 19.26 0.27
C PRO A 125 7.24 18.18 0.06
N ARG A 126 7.65 16.92 -0.18
CA ARG A 126 6.75 15.81 -0.43
C ARG A 126 5.84 15.52 0.77
N LEU A 127 6.34 15.67 2.00
CA LEU A 127 5.50 15.50 3.18
C LEU A 127 4.31 16.46 3.17
N GLY A 128 4.54 17.73 2.87
CA GLY A 128 3.48 18.72 2.73
C GLY A 128 2.48 18.39 1.63
N ASN A 129 2.97 17.85 0.48
CA ASN A 129 2.09 17.43 -0.61
C ASN A 129 1.14 16.30 -0.17
N MET A 130 1.60 15.37 0.69
CA MET A 130 0.77 14.31 1.25
C MET A 130 -0.24 14.82 2.31
N PHE A 131 -0.15 16.09 2.67
CA PHE A 131 -1.16 16.83 3.44
C PHE A 131 -1.88 17.88 2.59
N LEU A 132 -1.80 17.78 1.24
CA LEU A 132 -2.49 18.65 0.29
C LEU A 132 -2.21 20.15 0.52
N ASN A 133 -0.97 20.49 0.87
CA ASN A 133 -0.55 21.87 1.12
C ASN A 133 -0.76 22.81 -0.08
N PHE A 134 -0.80 22.27 -1.29
CA PHE A 134 -1.00 22.99 -2.55
C PHE A 134 -2.48 23.17 -2.91
N ALA A 135 -3.40 22.39 -2.32
CA ALA A 135 -4.81 22.43 -2.68
C ALA A 135 -5.54 23.60 -2.02
N ASP A 136 -6.41 24.27 -2.77
CA ASP A 136 -7.25 25.35 -2.26
C ASP A 136 -8.25 24.85 -1.20
N ASP A 137 -8.70 25.76 -0.30
CA ASP A 137 -9.64 25.37 0.76
C ASP A 137 -11.03 25.02 0.24
N LYS A 138 -11.37 25.49 -0.95
CA LYS A 138 -12.68 25.23 -1.59
C LYS A 138 -12.81 23.81 -2.15
N VAL A 139 -11.70 23.09 -2.38
CA VAL A 139 -11.73 21.73 -2.89
C VAL A 139 -11.79 20.74 -1.72
N LYS A 140 -12.67 19.74 -1.84
CA LYS A 140 -12.85 18.71 -0.81
C LYS A 140 -11.56 17.89 -0.62
N LYS A 141 -11.18 17.63 0.63
CA LYS A 141 -9.96 16.95 1.02
C LYS A 141 -10.25 15.79 1.95
N LEU A 142 -9.92 14.58 1.53
CA LEU A 142 -10.09 13.37 2.31
C LEU A 142 -8.76 12.64 2.46
N SER A 143 -8.54 11.97 3.57
CA SER A 143 -7.59 10.87 3.59
C SER A 143 -8.35 9.55 3.63
N TYR A 144 -7.88 8.56 2.85
CA TYR A 144 -8.44 7.23 2.90
C TYR A 144 -7.37 6.20 3.24
N ALA A 145 -7.52 5.54 4.39
CA ALA A 145 -6.59 4.53 4.88
C ALA A 145 -5.12 5.01 4.87
N ALA A 146 -4.88 6.29 5.17
CA ALA A 146 -3.55 6.84 5.30
C ALA A 146 -2.80 6.13 6.44
N SER A 147 -1.49 5.93 6.30
CA SER A 147 -0.70 5.18 7.27
C SER A 147 0.55 5.95 7.67
N PHE A 148 0.88 5.89 8.96
CA PHE A 148 2.17 6.33 9.51
C PHE A 148 3.21 5.20 9.46
N GLY A 149 2.76 3.95 9.29
CA GLY A 149 3.62 2.78 9.16
C GLY A 149 4.20 2.24 10.47
N CYS A 150 4.18 3.00 11.54
CA CYS A 150 4.62 2.63 12.90
C CYS A 150 3.82 3.41 13.93
N LYS A 151 3.84 2.95 15.18
CA LYS A 151 3.17 3.63 16.31
C LYS A 151 4.03 4.73 16.93
N GLU A 152 5.33 4.71 16.68
CA GLU A 152 6.26 5.71 17.16
C GLU A 152 6.08 7.01 16.36
N TRP A 153 6.19 8.15 17.06
CA TRP A 153 6.12 9.46 16.43
C TRP A 153 7.45 9.85 15.79
N GLU A 154 7.50 9.86 14.44
CA GLU A 154 8.72 10.13 13.67
C GLU A 154 8.87 11.59 13.20
N TYR A 155 7.92 12.47 13.51
CA TYR A 155 7.94 13.87 13.06
C TYR A 155 8.85 14.74 13.92
N THR A 156 9.59 15.67 13.29
CA THR A 156 10.21 16.77 14.03
C THR A 156 9.13 17.75 14.52
N LYS A 157 9.46 18.61 15.50
CA LYS A 157 8.51 19.64 16.00
C LYS A 157 8.03 20.58 14.89
N GLU A 158 8.89 20.91 13.91
CA GLU A 158 8.56 21.75 12.77
C GLU A 158 7.59 21.03 11.82
N GLN A 159 7.87 19.77 11.53
CA GLN A 159 6.99 18.92 10.70
C GLN A 159 5.63 18.74 11.37
N GLU A 160 5.60 18.42 12.65
CA GLU A 160 4.36 18.26 13.42
C GLU A 160 3.52 19.53 13.38
N ARG A 161 4.12 20.70 13.67
CA ARG A 161 3.42 21.99 13.61
C ARG A 161 2.86 22.30 12.23
N ALA A 162 3.64 22.03 11.17
CA ALA A 162 3.20 22.28 9.80
C ALA A 162 2.09 21.31 9.37
N CYS A 163 2.28 20.00 9.60
CA CYS A 163 1.34 18.97 9.19
C CYS A 163 0.04 19.02 10.01
N SER A 164 0.08 19.38 11.31
CA SER A 164 -1.11 19.58 12.14
C SER A 164 -2.02 20.67 11.57
N LYS A 165 -1.46 21.81 11.11
CA LYS A 165 -2.24 22.85 10.45
C LYS A 165 -2.90 22.38 9.17
N LEU A 166 -2.20 21.56 8.39
CA LEU A 166 -2.70 21.02 7.13
C LEU A 166 -3.74 19.91 7.37
N ALA A 167 -3.55 19.05 8.37
CA ALA A 167 -4.48 17.98 8.71
C ALA A 167 -5.87 18.55 9.10
N ARG A 168 -5.92 19.70 9.78
CA ARG A 168 -7.19 20.38 10.13
C ARG A 168 -7.95 20.95 8.94
N ARG A 169 -7.37 20.96 7.74
CA ARG A 169 -8.04 21.38 6.49
C ARG A 169 -8.73 20.23 5.79
N PHE A 170 -8.60 19.00 6.30
CA PHE A 170 -9.30 17.85 5.73
C PHE A 170 -10.76 17.84 6.19
N ASP A 171 -11.66 17.55 5.27
CA ASP A 171 -13.09 17.38 5.55
C ASP A 171 -13.36 16.08 6.32
N ALA A 172 -12.59 15.03 6.03
CA ALA A 172 -12.61 13.79 6.78
C ALA A 172 -11.25 13.07 6.68
N ILE A 173 -10.87 12.46 7.78
CA ILE A 173 -9.63 11.71 7.90
C ILE A 173 -9.94 10.26 8.24
N SER A 174 -9.37 9.33 7.46
CA SER A 174 -9.31 7.93 7.84
C SER A 174 -7.91 7.35 7.69
N VAL A 175 -7.61 6.41 8.57
CA VAL A 175 -6.30 5.77 8.72
C VAL A 175 -6.46 4.25 8.71
N ARG A 176 -5.36 3.54 8.41
CA ARG A 176 -5.35 2.09 8.20
C ARG A 176 -5.05 1.28 9.45
N GLU A 177 -4.36 1.84 10.42
CA GLU A 177 -3.98 1.21 11.69
C GLU A 177 -4.52 1.95 12.90
N ALA A 178 -4.86 1.20 13.96
CA ALA A 178 -5.46 1.77 15.18
C ALA A 178 -4.52 2.78 15.87
N SER A 179 -3.21 2.51 15.90
CA SER A 179 -2.22 3.45 16.44
C SER A 179 -2.24 4.81 15.73
N ALA A 180 -2.58 4.85 14.44
CA ALA A 180 -2.67 6.10 13.68
C ALA A 180 -3.86 6.98 14.10
N VAL A 181 -4.93 6.42 14.65
CA VAL A 181 -6.04 7.18 15.23
C VAL A 181 -5.53 8.01 16.40
N ASP A 182 -4.77 7.36 17.30
CA ASP A 182 -4.18 8.03 18.47
C ASP A 182 -3.13 9.08 18.05
N LEU A 183 -2.30 8.78 17.04
CA LEU A 183 -1.33 9.74 16.51
C LEU A 183 -2.01 10.97 15.92
N CYS A 184 -3.10 10.83 15.17
CA CYS A 184 -3.88 11.94 14.64
C CYS A 184 -4.44 12.81 15.77
N LYS A 185 -5.03 12.20 16.79
CA LYS A 185 -5.62 12.90 17.92
C LYS A 185 -4.57 13.61 18.75
N ASN A 186 -3.50 12.92 19.14
CA ASN A 186 -2.51 13.43 20.09
C ASN A 186 -1.56 14.45 19.48
N HIS A 187 -1.20 14.33 18.20
CA HIS A 187 -0.20 15.17 17.56
C HIS A 187 -0.78 16.17 16.55
N PHE A 188 -1.85 15.82 15.84
CA PHE A 188 -2.45 16.74 14.89
C PHE A 188 -3.68 17.45 15.47
N GLY A 189 -4.27 16.94 16.55
CA GLY A 189 -5.48 17.46 17.16
C GLY A 189 -6.68 17.34 16.24
N VAL A 190 -6.79 16.22 15.52
CA VAL A 190 -7.89 15.87 14.61
C VAL A 190 -8.39 14.47 14.90
N ASP A 191 -9.70 14.25 14.69
CA ASP A 191 -10.28 12.92 14.75
C ASP A 191 -10.04 12.16 13.45
N ALA A 192 -9.83 10.85 13.56
CA ALA A 192 -9.62 9.97 12.43
C ALA A 192 -10.43 8.67 12.59
N SER A 193 -11.02 8.20 11.49
CA SER A 193 -11.72 6.91 11.44
C SER A 193 -10.76 5.79 11.07
N LEU A 194 -10.83 4.66 11.77
CA LEU A 194 -10.14 3.45 11.36
C LEU A 194 -10.92 2.78 10.23
N VAL A 195 -10.26 2.54 9.09
CA VAL A 195 -10.87 1.90 7.92
C VAL A 195 -9.96 0.80 7.36
N LEU A 196 -10.53 -0.08 6.57
CA LEU A 196 -9.77 -1.11 5.86
C LEU A 196 -8.90 -0.50 4.74
N ASP A 197 -7.76 -1.15 4.48
CA ASP A 197 -7.00 -0.90 3.24
C ASP A 197 -7.92 -1.07 2.02
N PRO A 198 -7.84 -0.22 0.98
CA PRO A 198 -8.73 -0.30 -0.18
C PRO A 198 -8.72 -1.67 -0.86
N THR A 199 -7.64 -2.44 -0.74
CA THR A 199 -7.59 -3.80 -1.28
C THR A 199 -8.62 -4.74 -0.66
N LEU A 200 -9.00 -4.53 0.59
CA LEU A 200 -10.03 -5.31 1.27
C LEU A 200 -11.46 -4.87 0.92
N LEU A 201 -11.64 -3.75 0.22
CA LEU A 201 -12.97 -3.30 -0.24
C LEU A 201 -13.42 -3.99 -1.53
N LEU A 202 -12.50 -4.62 -2.23
CA LEU A 202 -12.80 -5.45 -3.38
C LEU A 202 -12.94 -6.92 -2.95
N ASN A 203 -13.70 -7.67 -3.74
CA ASN A 203 -13.90 -9.09 -3.51
C ASN A 203 -12.83 -9.92 -4.24
N LYS A 204 -12.71 -11.17 -3.84
CA LYS A 204 -11.82 -12.16 -4.46
C LYS A 204 -12.00 -12.21 -5.98
N GLU A 205 -13.23 -12.20 -6.44
CA GLU A 205 -13.63 -12.29 -7.86
C GLU A 205 -13.15 -11.08 -8.66
N ASP A 206 -13.03 -9.91 -8.04
CA ASP A 206 -12.47 -8.72 -8.70
C ASP A 206 -10.98 -8.93 -9.05
N TYR A 207 -10.23 -9.61 -8.21
CA TYR A 207 -8.82 -9.94 -8.44
C TYR A 207 -8.64 -11.16 -9.34
N GLU A 208 -9.52 -12.16 -9.25
CA GLU A 208 -9.51 -13.32 -10.14
C GLU A 208 -9.72 -12.92 -11.61
N LYS A 209 -10.58 -11.93 -11.87
CA LYS A 209 -10.76 -11.36 -13.23
C LYS A 209 -9.45 -10.80 -13.79
N VAL A 210 -8.60 -10.20 -12.94
CA VAL A 210 -7.33 -9.62 -13.37
C VAL A 210 -6.33 -10.71 -13.76
N CYS A 211 -6.34 -11.85 -13.09
CA CYS A 211 -5.43 -12.98 -13.37
C CYS A 211 -6.09 -14.14 -14.11
N ASN A 212 -7.24 -13.91 -14.74
CA ASN A 212 -8.01 -14.98 -15.41
C ASN A 212 -7.24 -15.64 -16.56
N ASP A 213 -6.42 -14.85 -17.27
CA ASP A 213 -5.61 -15.35 -18.39
C ASP A 213 -4.35 -16.12 -17.93
N ILE A 214 -4.05 -16.12 -16.62
CA ILE A 214 -2.94 -16.89 -16.07
C ILE A 214 -3.40 -18.33 -15.83
N PRO A 215 -2.76 -19.35 -16.45
CA PRO A 215 -3.09 -20.74 -16.23
C PRO A 215 -3.08 -21.10 -14.74
N LYS A 216 -3.93 -22.05 -14.35
CA LYS A 216 -3.90 -22.55 -12.98
C LYS A 216 -2.56 -23.23 -12.70
N LYS A 217 -2.03 -22.94 -11.53
CA LYS A 217 -0.77 -23.49 -11.03
C LYS A 217 -1.04 -24.72 -10.18
N GLU A 218 -0.05 -25.59 -10.09
CA GLU A 218 -0.06 -26.68 -9.13
C GLU A 218 -0.09 -26.13 -7.69
N LYS A 219 -0.61 -26.92 -6.77
CA LYS A 219 -0.64 -26.58 -5.35
C LYS A 219 0.78 -26.39 -4.81
N HIS A 220 1.00 -25.31 -4.06
CA HIS A 220 2.30 -24.94 -3.55
C HIS A 220 2.18 -24.14 -2.24
N ILE A 221 3.30 -24.02 -1.53
CA ILE A 221 3.48 -23.06 -0.44
C ILE A 221 3.99 -21.76 -1.06
N PHE A 222 3.20 -20.71 -0.98
CA PHE A 222 3.59 -19.41 -1.51
C PHE A 222 4.30 -18.56 -0.46
N VAL A 223 5.52 -18.16 -0.73
CA VAL A 223 6.29 -17.21 0.08
C VAL A 223 6.29 -15.86 -0.62
N TYR A 224 5.63 -14.87 -0.02
CA TYR A 224 5.74 -13.49 -0.45
C TYR A 224 6.38 -12.66 0.65
N SER A 225 7.58 -12.15 0.41
CA SER A 225 8.39 -11.50 1.44
C SER A 225 9.00 -10.19 0.95
N LEU A 226 9.09 -9.22 1.88
CA LEU A 226 9.81 -7.96 1.66
C LEU A 226 11.33 -8.20 1.75
N VAL A 227 11.73 -9.11 2.64
CA VAL A 227 13.12 -9.55 2.81
C VAL A 227 13.11 -11.05 3.05
N VAL A 228 13.42 -11.84 2.03
CA VAL A 228 13.56 -13.29 2.18
C VAL A 228 14.77 -13.58 3.05
N GLY A 229 14.53 -13.85 4.33
CA GLY A 229 15.51 -14.18 5.33
C GLY A 229 15.34 -15.62 5.83
N GLU A 230 16.30 -16.05 6.67
CA GLU A 230 16.33 -17.41 7.24
C GLU A 230 15.03 -17.73 8.01
N SER A 231 14.50 -16.78 8.78
CA SER A 231 13.25 -16.98 9.56
C SER A 231 12.06 -17.30 8.67
N VAL A 232 11.86 -16.55 7.56
CA VAL A 232 10.75 -16.78 6.62
C VAL A 232 10.89 -18.14 5.94
N MET A 233 12.11 -18.45 5.46
CA MET A 233 12.36 -19.73 4.77
C MET A 233 12.30 -20.92 5.71
N SER A 234 12.74 -20.82 6.97
CA SER A 234 12.60 -21.87 7.97
C SER A 234 11.14 -22.23 8.21
N VAL A 235 10.25 -21.22 8.35
CA VAL A 235 8.81 -21.45 8.50
C VAL A 235 8.24 -22.11 7.23
N ALA A 236 8.60 -21.59 6.05
CA ALA A 236 8.12 -22.12 4.78
C ALA A 236 8.55 -23.59 4.57
N SER A 237 9.80 -23.95 4.89
CA SER A 237 10.32 -25.32 4.76
C SER A 237 9.58 -26.30 5.67
N LYS A 238 9.34 -25.95 6.94
CA LYS A 238 8.57 -26.80 7.86
C LYS A 238 7.14 -27.05 7.35
N ILE A 239 6.49 -26.03 6.76
CA ILE A 239 5.14 -26.17 6.21
C ILE A 239 5.17 -27.00 4.92
N SER A 240 6.17 -26.80 4.09
CA SER A 240 6.41 -27.56 2.84
C SER A 240 6.58 -29.05 3.14
N GLU A 241 7.40 -29.40 4.11
CA GLU A 241 7.60 -30.76 4.58
C GLU A 241 6.30 -31.38 5.13
N ALA A 242 5.59 -30.65 6.01
CA ALA A 242 4.35 -31.13 6.61
C ALA A 242 3.22 -31.37 5.60
N LYS A 243 3.18 -30.58 4.50
CA LYS A 243 2.16 -30.67 3.46
C LYS A 243 2.63 -31.41 2.21
N ASN A 244 3.90 -31.76 2.12
CA ASN A 244 4.54 -32.35 0.93
C ASN A 244 4.26 -31.53 -0.36
N LEU A 245 4.50 -30.22 -0.27
CA LEU A 245 4.24 -29.28 -1.38
C LEU A 245 5.49 -28.44 -1.68
N PRO A 246 5.73 -28.09 -2.96
CA PRO A 246 6.85 -27.23 -3.35
C PRO A 246 6.68 -25.80 -2.82
N ILE A 247 7.80 -25.09 -2.68
CA ILE A 247 7.83 -23.67 -2.28
C ILE A 247 8.00 -22.82 -3.54
N VAL A 248 7.14 -21.82 -3.69
CA VAL A 248 7.27 -20.75 -4.68
C VAL A 248 7.55 -19.43 -3.95
N VAL A 249 8.60 -18.72 -4.36
CA VAL A 249 9.04 -17.48 -3.69
C VAL A 249 8.93 -16.29 -4.62
N LYS A 250 8.31 -15.21 -4.15
CA LYS A 250 8.36 -13.88 -4.75
C LYS A 250 8.81 -12.84 -3.72
N GLU A 251 9.73 -12.00 -4.13
CA GLU A 251 10.25 -10.91 -3.32
C GLU A 251 9.74 -9.55 -3.80
N ALA A 252 9.58 -8.62 -2.87
CA ALA A 252 9.22 -7.24 -3.17
C ALA A 252 10.45 -6.35 -3.39
N GLY A 253 10.21 -5.12 -3.84
CA GLY A 253 11.25 -4.11 -3.96
C GLY A 253 12.25 -4.35 -5.09
N GLY A 254 13.51 -4.08 -4.85
CA GLY A 254 14.59 -4.19 -5.84
C GLY A 254 14.93 -5.60 -6.33
N LYS A 255 14.30 -6.62 -5.75
CA LYS A 255 14.47 -8.04 -6.10
C LYS A 255 13.37 -8.60 -6.99
N VAL A 256 12.40 -7.78 -7.38
CA VAL A 256 11.38 -8.13 -8.37
C VAL A 256 12.06 -8.53 -9.68
N LYS A 257 11.76 -9.72 -10.18
CA LYS A 257 12.34 -10.25 -11.42
C LYS A 257 11.70 -9.58 -12.64
N LYS A 258 12.42 -9.58 -13.78
CA LYS A 258 11.94 -8.96 -15.03
C LYS A 258 10.65 -9.58 -15.56
N GLU A 259 10.49 -10.86 -15.37
CA GLU A 259 9.33 -11.66 -15.78
C GLU A 259 8.11 -11.49 -14.85
N ASP A 260 8.30 -11.01 -13.62
CA ASP A 260 7.19 -10.86 -12.68
C ASP A 260 6.11 -9.91 -13.19
N THR A 261 4.86 -10.29 -12.96
CA THR A 261 3.67 -9.49 -13.27
C THR A 261 2.77 -9.35 -12.04
N ILE A 262 1.92 -8.37 -12.02
CA ILE A 262 0.88 -8.21 -10.98
C ILE A 262 -0.16 -9.33 -11.10
N GLU A 263 -0.51 -9.68 -12.33
CA GLU A 263 -1.47 -10.75 -12.64
C GLU A 263 -0.96 -12.10 -12.11
N ASP A 264 0.31 -12.42 -12.35
CA ASP A 264 0.92 -13.65 -11.86
C ASP A 264 1.01 -13.68 -10.32
N TRP A 265 1.26 -12.52 -9.69
CA TRP A 265 1.25 -12.41 -8.23
C TRP A 265 -0.15 -12.70 -7.64
N PHE A 266 -1.24 -12.27 -8.26
CA PHE A 266 -2.59 -12.66 -7.84
C PHE A 266 -2.83 -14.15 -8.05
N ALA A 267 -2.34 -14.71 -9.16
CA ALA A 267 -2.48 -16.15 -9.45
C ALA A 267 -1.76 -17.02 -8.41
N GLU A 268 -0.62 -16.56 -7.86
CA GLU A 268 0.05 -17.27 -6.77
C GLU A 268 -0.87 -17.38 -5.53
N PHE A 269 -1.53 -16.29 -5.11
CA PHE A 269 -2.50 -16.38 -4.01
C PHE A 269 -3.71 -17.24 -4.37
N ARG A 270 -4.22 -17.14 -5.60
CA ARG A 270 -5.36 -17.94 -6.06
C ARG A 270 -5.10 -19.44 -5.90
N ASP A 271 -3.89 -19.87 -6.26
CA ASP A 271 -3.55 -21.29 -6.40
C ASP A 271 -2.75 -21.86 -5.21
N ALA A 272 -2.19 -21.01 -4.33
CA ALA A 272 -1.49 -21.44 -3.13
C ALA A 272 -2.36 -22.32 -2.21
N GLU A 273 -1.75 -23.32 -1.60
CA GLU A 273 -2.36 -24.11 -0.51
C GLU A 273 -2.11 -23.49 0.86
N TYR A 274 -0.99 -22.76 0.99
CA TYR A 274 -0.61 -22.04 2.20
C TYR A 274 0.28 -20.86 1.84
N VAL A 275 0.22 -19.77 2.62
CA VAL A 275 1.03 -18.57 2.43
C VAL A 275 1.92 -18.30 3.62
N VAL A 276 3.19 -17.99 3.39
CA VAL A 276 4.12 -17.48 4.40
C VAL A 276 4.57 -16.09 3.99
N THR A 277 4.43 -15.12 4.88
CA THR A 277 4.71 -13.72 4.51
C THR A 277 5.21 -12.88 5.68
N ASP A 278 6.01 -11.86 5.38
CA ASP A 278 6.37 -10.72 6.24
C ASP A 278 5.80 -9.41 5.69
N SER A 279 4.90 -9.51 4.69
CA SER A 279 4.30 -8.38 4.01
C SER A 279 2.86 -8.13 4.43
N PHE A 280 2.50 -6.86 4.70
CA PHE A 280 1.11 -6.48 4.97
C PHE A 280 0.17 -6.92 3.84
N HIS A 281 0.52 -6.65 2.59
CA HIS A 281 -0.31 -7.07 1.47
C HIS A 281 -0.29 -8.59 1.24
N GLY A 282 0.80 -9.28 1.61
CA GLY A 282 0.82 -10.75 1.64
C GLY A 282 -0.25 -11.32 2.57
N MET A 283 -0.35 -10.78 3.78
CA MET A 283 -1.41 -11.11 4.75
C MET A 283 -2.80 -10.77 4.21
N VAL A 284 -2.99 -9.55 3.71
CA VAL A 284 -4.27 -9.07 3.17
C VAL A 284 -4.78 -9.98 2.06
N PHE A 285 -3.92 -10.36 1.10
CA PHE A 285 -4.32 -11.23 0.00
C PHE A 285 -4.53 -12.69 0.43
N SER A 286 -3.84 -13.16 1.46
CA SER A 286 -4.17 -14.45 2.09
C SER A 286 -5.60 -14.45 2.65
N ILE A 287 -6.02 -13.34 3.28
CA ILE A 287 -7.38 -13.18 3.80
C ILE A 287 -8.39 -13.09 2.64
N ILE A 288 -8.15 -12.28 1.62
CA ILE A 288 -9.05 -12.11 0.46
C ILE A 288 -9.28 -13.46 -0.25
N PHE A 289 -8.22 -14.24 -0.44
CA PHE A 289 -8.31 -15.54 -1.13
C PHE A 289 -8.64 -16.72 -0.19
N ASN A 290 -8.92 -16.44 1.10
CA ASN A 290 -9.19 -17.46 2.12
C ASN A 290 -8.11 -18.54 2.18
N LYS A 291 -6.84 -18.13 2.12
CA LYS A 291 -5.70 -19.04 2.20
C LYS A 291 -5.17 -19.12 3.64
N PRO A 292 -4.93 -20.33 4.15
CA PRO A 292 -4.20 -20.48 5.41
C PRO A 292 -2.84 -19.78 5.30
N PHE A 293 -2.43 -19.09 6.35
CA PHE A 293 -1.20 -18.30 6.30
C PHE A 293 -0.49 -18.19 7.65
N SER A 294 0.78 -17.88 7.58
CA SER A 294 1.63 -17.49 8.70
C SER A 294 2.33 -16.17 8.42
N ILE A 295 2.41 -15.34 9.44
CA ILE A 295 3.12 -14.05 9.38
C ILE A 295 4.39 -14.15 10.20
N VAL A 296 5.52 -13.90 9.54
CA VAL A 296 6.81 -13.69 10.19
C VAL A 296 6.97 -12.20 10.44
N MET A 297 7.05 -11.80 11.71
CA MET A 297 7.14 -10.39 12.09
C MET A 297 8.43 -9.76 11.56
N ASN A 298 8.32 -8.55 11.02
CA ASN A 298 9.48 -7.82 10.54
C ASN A 298 10.19 -7.13 11.73
N PRO A 299 11.47 -7.47 12.02
CA PRO A 299 12.22 -6.84 13.11
C PRO A 299 12.42 -5.33 12.91
N SER A 300 12.38 -4.86 11.66
CA SER A 300 12.56 -3.45 11.29
C SER A 300 11.30 -2.59 11.54
N GLY A 301 10.23 -3.15 12.09
CA GLY A 301 9.00 -2.43 12.42
C GLY A 301 7.91 -2.51 11.36
N GLY A 302 6.86 -1.70 11.52
CA GLY A 302 5.68 -1.70 10.64
C GLY A 302 4.65 -2.77 10.97
N ASN A 303 4.78 -3.40 12.14
CA ASN A 303 3.94 -4.51 12.56
C ASN A 303 2.54 -4.07 13.03
N ASP A 304 2.36 -2.80 13.41
CA ASP A 304 1.08 -2.27 13.91
C ASP A 304 -0.08 -2.48 12.93
N ARG A 305 0.21 -2.41 11.64
CA ARG A 305 -0.78 -2.64 10.57
C ARG A 305 -1.31 -4.08 10.57
N TYR A 306 -0.42 -5.06 10.81
CA TYR A 306 -0.83 -6.49 10.93
C TYR A 306 -1.67 -6.67 12.18
N ILE A 307 -1.17 -6.20 13.31
CA ILE A 307 -1.82 -6.33 14.61
C ILE A 307 -3.23 -5.71 14.56
N SER A 308 -3.34 -4.51 13.99
CA SER A 308 -4.62 -3.80 13.84
C SER A 308 -5.66 -4.61 13.07
N LEU A 309 -5.32 -5.18 11.92
CA LEU A 309 -6.26 -5.98 11.13
C LEU A 309 -6.51 -7.35 11.72
N LEU A 310 -5.46 -8.04 12.16
CA LEU A 310 -5.60 -9.40 12.71
C LEU A 310 -6.42 -9.42 14.00
N SER A 311 -6.29 -8.42 14.87
CA SER A 311 -7.09 -8.31 16.10
C SER A 311 -8.58 -8.14 15.78
N GLN A 312 -8.93 -7.33 14.80
CA GLN A 312 -10.31 -7.14 14.38
C GLN A 312 -10.93 -8.42 13.80
N LEU A 313 -10.13 -9.21 13.07
CA LEU A 313 -10.60 -10.44 12.44
C LEU A 313 -10.49 -11.67 13.35
N GLY A 314 -9.76 -11.59 14.48
CA GLY A 314 -9.52 -12.71 15.39
C GLY A 314 -8.49 -13.70 14.84
N LEU A 315 -7.45 -13.21 14.17
CA LEU A 315 -6.40 -13.98 13.50
C LEU A 315 -5.00 -13.75 14.10
N MET A 316 -4.92 -13.30 15.34
CA MET A 316 -3.64 -13.02 16.02
C MET A 316 -2.75 -14.27 16.20
N ASP A 317 -3.35 -15.45 16.19
CA ASP A 317 -2.68 -16.76 16.22
C ASP A 317 -1.89 -17.06 14.94
N ARG A 318 -2.07 -16.28 13.86
CA ARG A 318 -1.32 -16.44 12.62
C ARG A 318 0.08 -15.78 12.65
N ILE A 319 0.37 -15.01 13.69
CA ILE A 319 1.70 -14.44 13.90
C ILE A 319 2.63 -15.52 14.48
N ILE A 320 3.71 -15.79 13.78
CA ILE A 320 4.75 -16.74 14.24
C ILE A 320 5.55 -16.11 15.38
N LYS A 321 5.65 -16.84 16.48
CA LYS A 321 6.50 -16.51 17.65
C LYS A 321 7.57 -17.57 17.79
N ASP A 322 8.80 -17.15 18.02
CA ASP A 322 9.93 -18.03 18.31
C ASP A 322 10.15 -19.18 17.30
N ASN A 323 9.89 -18.91 16.01
CA ASN A 323 9.93 -19.89 14.92
C ASN A 323 9.03 -21.14 15.15
N GLN A 324 8.08 -21.03 16.07
CA GLN A 324 7.07 -22.07 16.27
C GLN A 324 5.86 -21.76 15.38
N ILE A 325 5.51 -22.72 14.55
CA ILE A 325 4.26 -22.66 13.78
C ILE A 325 3.15 -22.91 14.79
N SER A 326 2.49 -21.83 15.20
CA SER A 326 1.50 -21.89 16.27
C SER A 326 0.26 -22.68 15.88
N SER A 327 -0.06 -22.78 14.61
CA SER A 327 -1.17 -23.61 14.15
C SER A 327 -1.16 -23.80 12.63
N LEU A 328 -1.07 -25.05 12.18
CA LEU A 328 -1.50 -25.48 10.84
C LEU A 328 -3.02 -25.67 10.79
N GLU A 329 -3.73 -25.35 11.88
CA GLU A 329 -5.17 -25.51 12.00
C GLU A 329 -5.92 -24.68 10.96
N SER A 330 -7.04 -25.21 10.52
CA SER A 330 -7.92 -24.56 9.58
C SER A 330 -8.48 -23.26 10.16
N ILE A 331 -8.43 -22.19 9.38
CA ILE A 331 -9.07 -20.91 9.70
C ILE A 331 -10.58 -21.04 9.48
N ASN A 332 -11.37 -20.61 10.46
CA ASN A 332 -12.83 -20.48 10.29
C ASN A 332 -13.13 -19.29 9.37
N TRP A 333 -13.02 -19.52 8.08
CA TRP A 333 -13.25 -18.48 7.07
C TRP A 333 -14.66 -17.91 7.08
N VAL A 334 -15.68 -18.70 7.48
CA VAL A 334 -17.06 -18.19 7.60
C VAL A 334 -17.12 -17.06 8.65
N GLY A 335 -16.53 -17.29 9.82
CA GLY A 335 -16.47 -16.29 10.87
C GLY A 335 -15.62 -15.07 10.51
N VAL A 336 -14.46 -15.30 9.88
CA VAL A 336 -13.55 -14.22 9.41
C VAL A 336 -14.25 -13.36 8.36
N ASN A 337 -14.85 -13.98 7.33
CA ASN A 337 -15.51 -13.25 6.26
C ASN A 337 -16.71 -12.44 6.77
N LYS A 338 -17.47 -12.96 7.75
CA LYS A 338 -18.56 -12.20 8.38
C LYS A 338 -18.06 -10.93 9.06
N LYS A 339 -16.95 -11.01 9.80
CA LYS A 339 -16.31 -9.82 10.41
C LYS A 339 -15.79 -8.86 9.33
N LEU A 340 -15.16 -9.40 8.30
CA LEU A 340 -14.62 -8.60 7.19
C LEU A 340 -15.72 -7.82 6.47
N GLU A 341 -16.89 -8.42 6.25
CA GLU A 341 -18.03 -7.73 5.62
C GLU A 341 -18.54 -6.53 6.45
N VAL A 342 -18.57 -6.65 7.79
CA VAL A 342 -18.93 -5.52 8.67
C VAL A 342 -17.92 -4.38 8.47
N LEU A 343 -16.62 -4.68 8.54
CA LEU A 343 -15.55 -3.68 8.38
C LEU A 343 -15.55 -3.06 6.97
N ARG A 344 -15.86 -3.85 5.93
CA ARG A 344 -16.05 -3.35 4.56
C ARG A 344 -17.20 -2.35 4.48
N HIS A 345 -18.34 -2.69 5.08
CA HIS A 345 -19.50 -1.82 5.08
C HIS A 345 -19.18 -0.49 5.75
N GLU A 346 -18.53 -0.50 6.91
CA GLU A 346 -18.12 0.72 7.63
C GLU A 346 -17.15 1.56 6.79
N SER A 347 -16.14 0.92 6.20
CA SER A 347 -15.13 1.59 5.37
C SER A 347 -15.73 2.16 4.07
N MET A 348 -16.65 1.44 3.44
CA MET A 348 -17.41 1.93 2.28
C MET A 348 -18.34 3.08 2.65
N ASN A 349 -18.96 3.02 3.83
CA ASN A 349 -19.83 4.09 4.32
C ASN A 349 -19.03 5.38 4.57
N PHE A 350 -17.80 5.29 5.09
CA PHE A 350 -16.92 6.45 5.21
C PHE A 350 -16.74 7.17 3.87
N LEU A 351 -16.47 6.45 2.78
CA LEU A 351 -16.33 7.05 1.45
C LEU A 351 -17.65 7.65 0.96
N LYS A 352 -18.76 6.91 1.07
CA LYS A 352 -20.08 7.34 0.58
C LYS A 352 -20.55 8.62 1.28
N VAL A 353 -20.49 8.65 2.60
CA VAL A 353 -20.96 9.80 3.38
C VAL A 353 -20.13 11.04 3.06
N ASN A 354 -18.80 10.90 3.08
CA ASN A 354 -17.92 12.05 2.91
C ASN A 354 -17.85 12.57 1.46
N PHE A 355 -18.14 11.76 0.44
CA PHE A 355 -18.26 12.26 -0.93
C PHE A 355 -19.64 12.84 -1.24
N ASN A 356 -20.73 12.34 -0.58
CA ASN A 356 -22.08 12.82 -0.82
C ASN A 356 -22.43 14.11 -0.06
N GLN A 357 -21.68 14.47 0.98
CA GLN A 357 -21.83 15.76 1.66
C GLN A 357 -21.33 16.89 0.74
N THR A 358 -22.17 17.85 0.43
CA THR A 358 -21.79 19.08 -0.29
C THR A 358 -20.90 19.95 0.59
N HIS A 359 -19.86 20.57 0.02
CA HIS A 359 -19.09 21.61 0.72
C HIS A 359 -20.03 22.81 1.00
N GLY A 360 -20.31 23.10 2.25
CA GLY A 360 -20.96 24.37 2.66
C GLY A 360 -22.40 24.28 3.18
N GLU A 361 -22.78 23.17 3.81
CA GLU A 361 -23.91 23.18 4.77
C GLU A 361 -23.42 23.05 6.20
#